data_80d02ec84c54ec35f854c5eae2f05a53
#
_entry.id   80d02ec84c54ec35f854c5eae2f05a53
#
_cell.length_a   1.000
_cell.length_b   1.000
_cell.length_c   1.000
_cell.angle_alpha   90.00
_cell.angle_beta   90.00
_cell.angle_gamma   90.00
#
_symmetry.space_group_name_H-M   'P 1'
#
loop_
_entity.id
_entity.type
_entity.pdbx_description
1 polymer ?
#
loop_
_entity_poly.entity_id
_entity_poly.type
_entity_poly.pdbx_seq_one_letter_code
_entity_poly.pdbx_strand_id
1 'polypeptide(L)'
;MRITTNSVMNNYIYNLNTIMGDRDSAGNQTMTHRKFTKASQDPRSAQTASLLHRRYLQNKDYISTVKAHQERLDMVSSALEDIQGQGSKVLKDSALKAINGTTSASERSAFAETFRQIQESMLQYANTTYQGKYIFGGCHNDSAPFSGSGSRITYAGTDVTSGQTAALDTLSQEKAYVDIGLGLNDGPVSESNTLNTSIPGIAVLGYGVTPDGISKNLIAL
;
A
#
# COMPACT_ATOMS: atom_id res chain seq x y z
N MET A 1 -77.77 0.19 10.37
CA MET A 1 -76.90 -0.57 9.40
C MET A 1 -77.24 -2.05 9.54
N ARG A 2 -77.78 -2.72 8.50
CA ARG A 2 -78.01 -4.20 8.56
C ARG A 2 -76.68 -4.87 8.27
N ILE A 3 -76.03 -5.50 9.27
CA ILE A 3 -74.87 -6.36 9.10
C ILE A 3 -75.38 -7.64 8.44
N THR A 4 -75.03 -7.90 7.20
CA THR A 4 -75.43 -9.12 6.50
C THR A 4 -74.55 -10.27 6.94
N THR A 5 -75.05 -11.51 6.99
CA THR A 5 -74.28 -12.73 7.31
C THR A 5 -73.06 -12.88 6.45
N ASN A 6 -73.08 -12.45 5.18
CA ASN A 6 -71.93 -12.39 4.25
C ASN A 6 -70.87 -11.46 4.75
N SER A 7 -71.20 -10.32 5.36
CA SER A 7 -70.17 -9.39 5.86
C SER A 7 -69.44 -9.97 7.06
N VAL A 8 -70.15 -10.69 7.95
CA VAL A 8 -69.50 -11.38 9.07
C VAL A 8 -68.59 -12.51 8.61
N MET A 9 -69.07 -13.30 7.64
CA MET A 9 -68.27 -14.39 7.08
C MET A 9 -66.99 -13.88 6.37
N ASN A 10 -67.09 -12.82 5.56
CA ASN A 10 -65.94 -12.22 4.91
C ASN A 10 -64.93 -11.66 5.91
N ASN A 11 -65.39 -11.02 6.99
CA ASN A 11 -64.50 -10.57 8.07
C ASN A 11 -63.83 -11.74 8.78
N TYR A 12 -64.53 -12.82 9.00
CA TYR A 12 -63.96 -14.03 9.61
C TYR A 12 -62.86 -14.65 8.73
N ILE A 13 -63.14 -14.82 7.43
CA ILE A 13 -62.15 -15.36 6.45
C ILE A 13 -60.95 -14.43 6.36
N TYR A 14 -61.13 -13.11 6.33
CA TYR A 14 -60.04 -12.14 6.31
C TYR A 14 -59.15 -12.27 7.57
N ASN A 15 -59.76 -12.31 8.75
CA ASN A 15 -59.03 -12.48 10.01
C ASN A 15 -58.29 -13.83 10.08
N LEU A 16 -58.92 -14.90 9.62
CA LEU A 16 -58.29 -16.22 9.56
C LEU A 16 -57.05 -16.22 8.63
N ASN A 17 -57.18 -15.65 7.45
CA ASN A 17 -56.04 -15.51 6.51
C ASN A 17 -54.91 -14.67 7.08
N THR A 18 -55.21 -13.61 7.82
CA THR A 18 -54.22 -12.76 8.49
C THR A 18 -53.47 -13.56 9.55
N ILE A 19 -54.20 -14.29 10.43
CA ILE A 19 -53.59 -15.14 11.47
C ILE A 19 -52.71 -16.25 10.87
N MET A 20 -53.18 -16.88 9.77
CA MET A 20 -52.38 -17.88 9.07
C MET A 20 -51.08 -17.28 8.50
N GLY A 21 -51.14 -16.09 7.88
CA GLY A 21 -49.97 -15.35 7.38
C GLY A 21 -48.97 -14.99 8.48
N ASP A 22 -49.48 -14.53 9.64
CA ASP A 22 -48.65 -14.21 10.80
C ASP A 22 -47.96 -15.46 11.37
N ARG A 23 -48.69 -16.58 11.46
CA ARG A 23 -48.14 -17.88 11.88
C ARG A 23 -47.02 -18.36 10.93
N ASP A 24 -47.27 -18.31 9.65
CA ASP A 24 -46.27 -18.73 8.65
C ASP A 24 -45.03 -17.81 8.65
N SER A 25 -45.24 -16.52 8.89
CA SER A 25 -44.15 -15.57 9.09
C SER A 25 -43.31 -15.88 10.32
N ALA A 26 -43.95 -16.13 11.46
CA ALA A 26 -43.29 -16.53 12.71
C ALA A 26 -42.56 -17.89 12.58
N GLY A 27 -43.16 -18.85 11.86
CA GLY A 27 -42.52 -20.14 11.54
C GLY A 27 -41.27 -19.96 10.72
N ASN A 28 -41.34 -19.14 9.67
CA ASN A 28 -40.19 -18.83 8.83
C ASN A 28 -39.05 -18.10 9.60
N GLN A 29 -39.41 -17.17 10.50
CA GLN A 29 -38.43 -16.50 11.35
C GLN A 29 -37.72 -17.48 12.28
N THR A 30 -38.47 -18.42 12.87
CA THR A 30 -37.88 -19.45 13.74
C THR A 30 -36.97 -20.41 12.98
N MET A 31 -37.36 -20.86 11.78
CA MET A 31 -36.59 -21.78 10.95
C MET A 31 -35.35 -21.13 10.37
N THR A 32 -35.43 -19.88 9.94
CA THR A 32 -34.33 -19.18 9.25
C THR A 32 -33.47 -18.35 10.20
N HIS A 33 -33.87 -18.14 11.44
CA HIS A 33 -33.27 -17.20 12.40
C HIS A 33 -33.11 -15.76 11.84
N ARG A 34 -33.99 -15.38 10.91
CA ARG A 34 -33.99 -14.06 10.27
C ARG A 34 -35.29 -13.34 10.56
N LYS A 35 -35.20 -12.08 10.98
CA LYS A 35 -36.37 -11.24 11.26
C LYS A 35 -37.27 -11.06 10.01
N PHE A 36 -36.67 -10.97 8.84
CA PHE A 36 -37.35 -10.85 7.56
C PHE A 36 -36.53 -11.57 6.46
N THR A 37 -37.20 -12.09 5.45
CA THR A 37 -36.59 -12.74 4.29
C THR A 37 -36.71 -11.89 3.02
N LYS A 38 -37.69 -10.98 2.98
CA LYS A 38 -37.95 -10.07 1.88
C LYS A 38 -37.94 -8.62 2.40
N ALA A 39 -37.35 -7.70 1.62
CA ALA A 39 -37.32 -6.27 1.98
C ALA A 39 -38.70 -5.65 2.16
N SER A 40 -39.74 -6.21 1.51
CA SER A 40 -41.14 -5.76 1.63
C SER A 40 -41.76 -6.04 3.01
N GLN A 41 -41.24 -6.99 3.79
CA GLN A 41 -41.77 -7.35 5.12
C GLN A 41 -41.40 -6.30 6.17
N ASP A 42 -40.17 -5.77 6.12
CA ASP A 42 -39.72 -4.69 7.00
C ASP A 42 -38.73 -3.80 6.24
N PRO A 43 -39.22 -2.81 5.46
CA PRO A 43 -38.40 -1.96 4.61
C PRO A 43 -37.33 -1.17 5.39
N ARG A 44 -37.70 -0.72 6.62
CA ARG A 44 -36.80 0.07 7.47
C ARG A 44 -35.60 -0.76 7.95
N SER A 45 -35.87 -1.96 8.47
CA SER A 45 -34.79 -2.86 8.89
C SER A 45 -33.97 -3.38 7.70
N ALA A 46 -34.60 -3.62 6.55
CA ALA A 46 -33.91 -4.01 5.34
C ALA A 46 -32.93 -2.93 4.83
N GLN A 47 -33.35 -1.66 4.86
CA GLN A 47 -32.49 -0.53 4.51
C GLN A 47 -31.31 -0.41 5.47
N THR A 48 -31.54 -0.52 6.77
CA THR A 48 -30.48 -0.49 7.79
C THR A 48 -29.50 -1.66 7.62
N ALA A 49 -30.03 -2.87 7.40
CA ALA A 49 -29.20 -4.06 7.17
C ALA A 49 -28.34 -3.92 5.90
N SER A 50 -28.91 -3.38 4.81
CA SER A 50 -28.18 -3.11 3.57
C SER A 50 -27.07 -2.09 3.78
N LEU A 51 -27.32 -1.00 4.53
CA LEU A 51 -26.32 0.00 4.88
C LEU A 51 -25.17 -0.61 5.70
N LEU A 52 -25.52 -1.37 6.74
CA LEU A 52 -24.53 -2.03 7.60
C LEU A 52 -23.70 -3.06 6.83
N HIS A 53 -24.35 -3.84 5.95
CA HIS A 53 -23.64 -4.80 5.11
C HIS A 53 -22.65 -4.12 4.16
N ARG A 54 -23.04 -2.99 3.56
CA ARG A 54 -22.14 -2.19 2.71
C ARG A 54 -20.95 -1.66 3.50
N ARG A 55 -21.18 -1.10 4.69
CA ARG A 55 -20.11 -0.65 5.59
C ARG A 55 -19.18 -1.79 6.02
N TYR A 56 -19.75 -2.96 6.28
CA TYR A 56 -18.96 -4.15 6.61
C TYR A 56 -18.03 -4.56 5.47
N LEU A 57 -18.52 -4.57 4.23
CA LEU A 57 -17.70 -4.87 3.06
C LEU A 57 -16.61 -3.80 2.86
N GLN A 58 -16.94 -2.53 2.96
CA GLN A 58 -15.96 -1.44 2.91
C GLN A 58 -14.85 -1.61 3.96
N ASN A 59 -15.22 -1.87 5.20
CA ASN A 59 -14.22 -2.09 6.26
C ASN A 59 -13.34 -3.30 5.98
N LYS A 60 -13.90 -4.36 5.41
CA LYS A 60 -13.13 -5.54 5.00
C LYS A 60 -12.12 -5.20 3.89
N ASP A 61 -12.52 -4.38 2.93
CA ASP A 61 -11.64 -3.91 1.86
C ASP A 61 -10.53 -3.00 2.42
N TYR A 62 -10.83 -2.09 3.34
CA TYR A 62 -9.83 -1.27 4.03
C TYR A 62 -8.81 -2.12 4.79
N ILE A 63 -9.28 -3.13 5.54
CA ILE A 63 -8.38 -4.06 6.25
C ILE A 63 -7.45 -4.80 5.27
N SER A 64 -7.99 -5.24 4.12
CA SER A 64 -7.20 -5.90 3.08
C SER A 64 -6.15 -4.97 2.50
N THR A 65 -6.52 -3.71 2.23
CA THR A 65 -5.62 -2.67 1.73
C THR A 65 -4.49 -2.38 2.73
N VAL A 66 -4.82 -2.19 4.00
CA VAL A 66 -3.82 -1.94 5.06
C VAL A 66 -2.84 -3.11 5.18
N LYS A 67 -3.32 -4.36 5.13
CA LYS A 67 -2.46 -5.55 5.16
C LYS A 67 -1.50 -5.61 3.98
N ALA A 68 -1.99 -5.35 2.77
CA ALA A 68 -1.13 -5.31 1.58
C ALA A 68 -0.05 -4.23 1.67
N HIS A 69 -0.38 -3.07 2.26
CA HIS A 69 0.61 -2.02 2.51
C HIS A 69 1.61 -2.40 3.60
N GLN A 70 1.18 -3.11 4.65
CA GLN A 70 2.07 -3.63 5.68
C GLN A 70 3.09 -4.60 5.07
N GLU A 71 2.65 -5.57 4.28
CA GLU A 71 3.54 -6.52 3.59
C GLU A 71 4.52 -5.79 2.66
N ARG A 72 4.07 -4.75 1.96
CA ARG A 72 4.96 -3.92 1.14
C ARG A 72 6.01 -3.19 1.98
N LEU A 73 5.64 -2.63 3.13
CA LEU A 73 6.59 -1.95 4.05
C LEU A 73 7.59 -2.93 4.65
N ASP A 74 7.18 -4.16 4.95
CA ASP A 74 8.08 -5.22 5.41
C ASP A 74 9.12 -5.56 4.33
N MET A 75 8.71 -5.61 3.05
CA MET A 75 9.65 -5.77 1.92
C MET A 75 10.62 -4.58 1.80
N VAL A 76 10.13 -3.35 1.99
CA VAL A 76 10.98 -2.15 1.99
C VAL A 76 12.00 -2.22 3.11
N SER A 77 11.58 -2.60 4.32
CA SER A 77 12.50 -2.77 5.47
C SER A 77 13.58 -3.79 5.17
N SER A 78 13.21 -4.97 4.65
CA SER A 78 14.18 -6.01 4.27
C SER A 78 15.16 -5.53 3.20
N ALA A 79 14.67 -4.85 2.15
CA ALA A 79 15.55 -4.32 1.10
C ALA A 79 16.53 -3.26 1.63
N LEU A 80 16.09 -2.42 2.58
CA LEU A 80 16.96 -1.43 3.22
C LEU A 80 17.99 -2.07 4.15
N GLU A 81 17.62 -3.11 4.88
CA GLU A 81 18.56 -3.89 5.70
C GLU A 81 19.65 -4.55 4.84
N ASP A 82 19.27 -5.08 3.68
CA ASP A 82 20.21 -5.66 2.71
C ASP A 82 21.17 -4.58 2.15
N ILE A 83 20.65 -3.42 1.75
CA ILE A 83 21.47 -2.28 1.28
C ILE A 83 22.42 -1.82 2.38
N GLN A 84 21.95 -1.67 3.62
CA GLN A 84 22.76 -1.29 4.77
C GLN A 84 23.85 -2.34 5.06
N GLY A 85 23.51 -3.62 4.95
CA GLY A 85 24.45 -4.72 5.12
C GLY A 85 25.59 -4.67 4.09
N GLN A 86 25.27 -4.40 2.82
CA GLN A 86 26.27 -4.22 1.76
C GLN A 86 27.13 -2.98 2.00
N GLY A 87 26.53 -1.82 2.34
CA GLY A 87 27.26 -0.59 2.67
C GLY A 87 28.22 -0.78 3.84
N SER A 88 27.81 -1.50 4.87
CA SER A 88 28.68 -1.79 6.02
C SER A 88 29.88 -2.66 5.64
N LYS A 89 29.70 -3.64 4.74
CA LYS A 89 30.81 -4.46 4.22
C LYS A 89 31.81 -3.62 3.43
N VAL A 90 31.31 -2.71 2.57
CA VAL A 90 32.18 -1.79 1.83
C VAL A 90 33.06 -0.98 2.77
N LEU A 91 32.47 -0.33 3.76
CA LEU A 91 33.18 0.54 4.69
C LEU A 91 34.18 -0.21 5.59
N LYS A 92 33.76 -1.32 6.19
CA LYS A 92 34.55 -2.02 7.21
C LYS A 92 35.63 -2.90 6.61
N ASP A 93 35.31 -3.65 5.56
CA ASP A 93 36.17 -4.73 5.08
C ASP A 93 37.02 -4.34 3.87
N SER A 94 36.51 -3.50 3.00
CA SER A 94 37.13 -3.22 1.69
C SER A 94 37.75 -1.84 1.63
N ALA A 95 37.07 -0.77 2.05
CA ALA A 95 37.58 0.59 1.90
C ALA A 95 38.81 0.84 2.79
N LEU A 96 38.79 0.41 4.04
CA LEU A 96 39.92 0.56 4.96
C LEU A 96 41.17 -0.21 4.46
N LYS A 97 40.96 -1.40 3.86
CA LYS A 97 42.07 -2.19 3.29
C LYS A 97 42.61 -1.57 2.01
N ALA A 98 41.74 -1.01 1.16
CA ALA A 98 42.13 -0.38 -0.11
C ALA A 98 42.94 0.90 0.10
N ILE A 99 42.74 1.64 1.18
CA ILE A 99 43.42 2.90 1.52
C ILE A 99 44.82 2.66 2.12
N ASN A 100 45.08 1.46 2.64
CA ASN A 100 46.40 1.15 3.21
C ASN A 100 47.52 1.28 2.17
N GLY A 101 48.57 2.04 2.50
CA GLY A 101 49.70 2.31 1.62
C GLY A 101 50.56 1.09 1.21
N THR A 102 50.28 -0.08 1.79
CA THR A 102 50.95 -1.36 1.48
C THR A 102 50.25 -2.16 0.37
N THR A 103 49.04 -1.73 -0.08
CA THR A 103 48.29 -2.45 -1.12
C THR A 103 48.92 -2.28 -2.48
N SER A 104 49.12 -3.38 -3.20
CA SER A 104 49.62 -3.40 -4.58
C SER A 104 48.57 -2.89 -5.59
N ALA A 105 49.02 -2.55 -6.80
CA ALA A 105 48.12 -2.11 -7.88
C ALA A 105 47.08 -3.20 -8.25
N SER A 106 47.49 -4.47 -8.22
CA SER A 106 46.57 -5.60 -8.51
C SER A 106 45.52 -5.79 -7.44
N GLU A 107 45.89 -5.63 -6.17
CA GLU A 107 44.95 -5.70 -5.06
C GLU A 107 43.93 -4.55 -5.12
N ARG A 108 44.36 -3.33 -5.46
CA ARG A 108 43.45 -2.18 -5.67
C ARG A 108 42.48 -2.42 -6.81
N SER A 109 42.88 -3.08 -7.89
CA SER A 109 41.96 -3.43 -8.98
C SER A 109 40.96 -4.48 -8.56
N ALA A 110 41.34 -5.44 -7.71
CA ALA A 110 40.41 -6.44 -7.13
C ALA A 110 39.41 -5.78 -6.19
N PHE A 111 39.82 -4.81 -5.36
CA PHE A 111 38.87 -4.04 -4.54
C PHE A 111 37.91 -3.22 -5.39
N ALA A 112 38.36 -2.58 -6.48
CA ALA A 112 37.52 -1.84 -7.40
C ALA A 112 36.42 -2.74 -8.02
N GLU A 113 36.80 -3.97 -8.38
CA GLU A 113 35.81 -4.95 -8.88
C GLU A 113 34.84 -5.38 -7.82
N THR A 114 35.28 -5.59 -6.57
CA THR A 114 34.42 -5.87 -5.44
C THR A 114 33.43 -4.75 -5.19
N PHE A 115 33.84 -3.49 -5.27
CA PHE A 115 32.94 -2.33 -5.13
C PHE A 115 31.89 -2.28 -6.23
N ARG A 116 32.23 -2.59 -7.47
CA ARG A 116 31.26 -2.67 -8.57
C ARG A 116 30.22 -3.75 -8.31
N GLN A 117 30.64 -4.92 -7.89
CA GLN A 117 29.70 -6.03 -7.57
C GLN A 117 28.76 -5.66 -6.42
N ILE A 118 29.25 -4.96 -5.40
CA ILE A 118 28.44 -4.47 -4.29
C ILE A 118 27.44 -3.41 -4.78
N GLN A 119 27.89 -2.47 -5.64
CA GLN A 119 27.01 -1.47 -6.24
C GLN A 119 25.91 -2.10 -7.08
N GLU A 120 26.23 -3.11 -7.91
CA GLU A 120 25.24 -3.86 -8.67
C GLU A 120 24.23 -4.57 -7.76
N SER A 121 24.69 -5.16 -6.65
CA SER A 121 23.81 -5.77 -5.66
C SER A 121 22.89 -4.73 -5.01
N MET A 122 23.41 -3.57 -4.64
CA MET A 122 22.60 -2.47 -4.10
C MET A 122 21.55 -1.97 -5.10
N LEU A 123 21.91 -1.88 -6.39
CA LEU A 123 20.97 -1.54 -7.45
C LEU A 123 19.86 -2.59 -7.60
N GLN A 124 20.20 -3.87 -7.47
CA GLN A 124 19.19 -4.94 -7.48
C GLN A 124 18.22 -4.81 -6.30
N TYR A 125 18.71 -4.56 -5.09
CA TYR A 125 17.85 -4.33 -3.93
C TYR A 125 17.02 -3.05 -4.07
N ALA A 126 17.58 -1.98 -4.60
CA ALA A 126 16.86 -0.73 -4.87
C ALA A 126 15.80 -0.87 -5.99
N ASN A 127 15.92 -1.89 -6.83
CA ASN A 127 14.95 -2.24 -7.87
C ASN A 127 14.09 -3.47 -7.50
N THR A 128 13.96 -3.78 -6.22
CA THR A 128 13.09 -4.85 -5.75
C THR A 128 11.63 -4.57 -6.10
N THR A 129 10.92 -5.61 -6.50
CA THR A 129 9.50 -5.53 -6.87
C THR A 129 8.62 -6.27 -5.88
N TYR A 130 7.44 -5.73 -5.63
CA TYR A 130 6.37 -6.37 -4.89
C TYR A 130 5.11 -6.42 -5.77
N GLN A 131 4.57 -7.59 -6.01
CA GLN A 131 3.42 -7.82 -6.91
C GLN A 131 3.59 -7.20 -8.31
N GLY A 132 4.81 -7.26 -8.85
CA GLY A 132 5.14 -6.73 -10.18
C GLY A 132 5.34 -5.21 -10.25
N LYS A 133 5.34 -4.52 -9.11
CA LYS A 133 5.60 -3.07 -9.02
C LYS A 133 6.85 -2.80 -8.20
N TYR A 134 7.65 -1.82 -8.63
CA TYR A 134 8.86 -1.43 -7.93
C TYR A 134 8.53 -0.70 -6.62
N ILE A 135 9.11 -1.18 -5.50
CA ILE A 135 8.79 -0.66 -4.17
C ILE A 135 9.32 0.76 -3.94
N PHE A 136 10.44 1.12 -4.57
CA PHE A 136 11.10 2.41 -4.46
C PHE A 136 10.81 3.37 -5.62
N GLY A 137 9.87 3.03 -6.49
CA GLY A 137 9.51 3.83 -7.67
C GLY A 137 8.70 5.10 -7.37
N GLY A 138 8.35 5.36 -6.11
CA GLY A 138 7.46 6.48 -5.79
C GLY A 138 6.09 6.31 -6.45
N CYS A 139 5.69 7.31 -7.25
CA CYS A 139 4.49 7.25 -8.09
C CYS A 139 4.72 6.52 -9.41
N HIS A 140 5.98 6.36 -9.86
CA HIS A 140 6.39 5.72 -11.10
C HIS A 140 6.90 4.30 -10.84
N ASN A 141 6.02 3.38 -10.48
CA ASN A 141 6.37 2.04 -10.03
C ASN A 141 6.27 0.95 -11.10
N ASP A 142 6.02 1.31 -12.36
CA ASP A 142 5.90 0.37 -13.48
C ASP A 142 7.23 0.11 -14.21
N SER A 143 8.24 0.94 -13.99
CA SER A 143 9.58 0.80 -14.55
C SER A 143 10.64 0.82 -13.45
N ALA A 144 11.83 0.26 -13.74
CA ALA A 144 12.93 0.23 -12.78
C ALA A 144 13.32 1.67 -12.38
N PRO A 145 13.19 2.03 -11.09
CA PRO A 145 13.45 3.39 -10.64
C PRO A 145 14.93 3.78 -10.75
N PHE A 146 15.85 2.86 -10.44
CA PHE A 146 17.27 3.11 -10.51
C PHE A 146 17.89 2.42 -11.72
N SER A 147 18.74 3.13 -12.45
CA SER A 147 19.53 2.57 -13.55
C SER A 147 20.91 3.24 -13.63
N GLY A 148 21.86 2.56 -14.24
CA GLY A 148 23.22 3.06 -14.43
C GLY A 148 24.28 2.14 -13.87
N SER A 149 25.53 2.59 -13.94
CA SER A 149 26.69 1.89 -13.39
C SER A 149 27.81 2.87 -13.06
N GLY A 150 28.66 2.50 -12.11
CA GLY A 150 29.77 3.35 -11.68
C GLY A 150 29.27 4.66 -11.03
N SER A 151 29.85 5.78 -11.42
CA SER A 151 29.51 7.10 -10.87
C SER A 151 28.22 7.71 -11.46
N ARG A 152 27.63 7.11 -12.48
CA ARG A 152 26.44 7.62 -13.13
C ARG A 152 25.23 6.74 -12.82
N ILE A 153 24.56 7.08 -11.76
CA ILE A 153 23.29 6.47 -11.35
C ILE A 153 22.14 7.44 -11.66
N THR A 154 21.08 6.94 -12.25
CA THR A 154 19.88 7.71 -12.56
C THR A 154 18.70 7.17 -11.80
N TYR A 155 17.81 8.07 -11.36
CA TYR A 155 16.51 7.76 -10.79
C TYR A 155 15.41 8.33 -11.68
N ALA A 156 14.51 7.48 -12.16
CA ALA A 156 13.48 7.86 -13.12
C ALA A 156 14.04 8.67 -14.31
N GLY A 157 15.23 8.28 -14.81
CA GLY A 157 15.90 8.96 -15.92
C GLY A 157 16.70 10.23 -15.56
N THR A 158 16.63 10.70 -14.30
CA THR A 158 17.36 11.87 -13.83
C THR A 158 18.62 11.44 -13.07
N ASP A 159 19.77 12.02 -13.39
CA ASP A 159 21.03 11.72 -12.75
C ASP A 159 21.04 12.16 -11.28
N VAL A 160 21.22 11.22 -10.34
CA VAL A 160 21.22 11.49 -8.90
C VAL A 160 22.48 12.18 -8.39
N THR A 161 23.54 12.20 -9.20
CA THR A 161 24.83 12.80 -8.89
C THR A 161 24.99 14.19 -9.51
N SER A 162 24.11 14.57 -10.45
CA SER A 162 24.11 15.91 -11.02
C SER A 162 23.57 16.93 -10.02
N GLY A 163 24.13 18.14 -10.01
CA GLY A 163 23.68 19.21 -9.11
C GLY A 163 22.27 19.76 -9.38
N GLN A 164 21.49 19.12 -10.23
CA GLN A 164 20.11 19.51 -10.54
C GLN A 164 19.14 18.97 -9.48
N THR A 165 19.06 19.68 -8.38
CA THR A 165 18.26 19.30 -7.24
C THR A 165 16.76 19.50 -7.43
N ALA A 166 16.31 20.49 -8.23
CA ALA A 166 14.90 20.85 -8.34
C ALA A 166 14.00 19.70 -8.88
N ALA A 167 14.45 18.97 -9.90
CA ALA A 167 13.71 17.82 -10.44
C ALA A 167 13.71 16.65 -9.45
N LEU A 168 14.85 16.39 -8.80
CA LEU A 168 14.98 15.34 -7.79
C LEU A 168 14.20 15.70 -6.51
N ASP A 169 14.17 16.97 -6.11
CA ASP A 169 13.35 17.45 -4.99
C ASP A 169 11.86 17.17 -5.25
N THR A 170 11.38 17.44 -6.47
CA THR A 170 10.00 17.13 -6.86
C THR A 170 9.71 15.64 -6.77
N LEU A 171 10.59 14.81 -7.33
CA LEU A 171 10.46 13.34 -7.29
C LEU A 171 10.55 12.79 -5.86
N SER A 172 11.37 13.39 -4.99
CA SER A 172 11.53 12.96 -3.60
C SER A 172 10.31 13.27 -2.72
N GLN A 173 9.53 14.29 -3.11
CA GLN A 173 8.34 14.75 -2.39
C GLN A 173 7.03 14.19 -2.96
N GLU A 174 7.11 13.30 -3.94
CA GLU A 174 5.93 12.65 -4.51
C GLU A 174 5.15 11.87 -3.46
N LYS A 175 3.84 12.12 -3.43
CA LYS A 175 2.92 11.48 -2.49
C LYS A 175 1.81 10.78 -3.26
N ALA A 176 1.50 9.57 -2.87
CA ALA A 176 0.36 8.80 -3.36
C ALA A 176 -0.51 8.40 -2.17
N TYR A 177 -1.73 8.88 -2.15
CA TYR A 177 -2.64 8.65 -1.03
C TYR A 177 -3.63 7.55 -1.32
N VAL A 178 -3.81 6.66 -0.35
CA VAL A 178 -4.84 5.62 -0.38
C VAL A 178 -5.76 5.81 0.81
N ASP A 179 -7.06 5.79 0.55
CA ASP A 179 -8.09 5.83 1.59
C ASP A 179 -8.09 4.51 2.36
N ILE A 180 -7.97 4.60 3.67
CA ILE A 180 -7.99 3.46 4.60
C ILE A 180 -9.18 3.52 5.57
N GLY A 181 -10.17 4.36 5.26
CA GLY A 181 -11.42 4.46 6.03
C GLY A 181 -11.32 5.21 7.36
N LEU A 182 -10.27 5.99 7.59
CA LEU A 182 -10.13 6.82 8.79
C LEU A 182 -11.04 8.06 8.76
N GLY A 183 -11.54 8.44 7.59
CA GLY A 183 -12.59 9.44 7.44
C GLY A 183 -13.94 8.83 7.80
N LEU A 184 -14.50 9.28 8.90
CA LEU A 184 -15.80 8.84 9.41
C LEU A 184 -16.97 9.36 8.57
N ASN A 185 -17.06 9.08 7.35
CA ASN A 185 -18.14 9.38 6.38
C ASN A 185 -17.58 10.08 5.14
N ASP A 186 -18.26 9.93 4.05
CA ASP A 186 -18.30 10.60 2.76
C ASP A 186 -17.61 11.99 2.61
N GLY A 187 -16.65 12.30 3.46
CA GLY A 187 -15.84 13.50 3.40
C GLY A 187 -14.76 13.42 2.32
N PRO A 188 -14.27 14.55 1.83
CA PRO A 188 -13.19 14.59 0.85
C PRO A 188 -11.94 13.88 1.39
N VAL A 189 -11.29 13.12 0.54
CA VAL A 189 -9.99 12.49 0.81
C VAL A 189 -8.98 13.59 1.17
N SER A 190 -8.43 13.55 2.37
CA SER A 190 -7.46 14.53 2.87
C SER A 190 -6.21 13.82 3.41
N GLU A 191 -5.10 14.54 3.52
CA GLU A 191 -3.85 13.98 4.07
C GLU A 191 -4.01 13.40 5.49
N SER A 192 -4.99 13.88 6.25
CA SER A 192 -5.23 13.46 7.64
C SER A 192 -5.97 12.12 7.75
N ASN A 193 -6.70 11.68 6.71
CA ASN A 193 -7.50 10.45 6.73
C ASN A 193 -7.03 9.40 5.72
N THR A 194 -5.87 9.60 5.10
CA THR A 194 -5.29 8.73 4.09
C THR A 194 -3.89 8.27 4.48
N LEU A 195 -3.49 7.13 3.95
CA LEU A 195 -2.12 6.63 4.06
C LEU A 195 -1.32 7.05 2.83
N ASN A 196 -0.16 7.70 3.03
CA ASN A 196 0.79 7.90 1.94
C ASN A 196 1.49 6.58 1.63
N THR A 197 1.34 6.10 0.42
CA THR A 197 1.91 4.84 -0.07
C THR A 197 3.10 5.02 -0.99
N SER A 198 3.42 6.27 -1.37
CA SER A 198 4.60 6.57 -2.16
C SER A 198 5.86 6.47 -1.32
N ILE A 199 6.84 5.71 -1.81
CA ILE A 199 8.17 5.61 -1.21
C ILE A 199 9.18 5.88 -2.33
N PRO A 200 9.50 7.17 -2.60
CA PRO A 200 10.53 7.51 -3.57
C PRO A 200 11.90 7.04 -3.08
N GLY A 201 12.58 6.20 -3.87
CA GLY A 201 13.87 5.63 -3.48
C GLY A 201 14.96 6.70 -3.22
N ILE A 202 14.90 7.83 -3.92
CA ILE A 202 15.83 8.95 -3.68
C ILE A 202 15.61 9.65 -2.34
N ALA A 203 14.41 9.65 -1.80
CA ALA A 203 14.15 10.19 -0.46
C ALA A 203 14.82 9.35 0.63
N VAL A 204 14.99 8.04 0.38
CA VAL A 204 15.58 7.09 1.32
C VAL A 204 17.09 6.95 1.12
N LEU A 205 17.53 6.79 -0.13
CA LEU A 205 18.93 6.54 -0.49
C LEU A 205 19.75 7.82 -0.70
N GLY A 206 19.12 8.98 -0.67
CA GLY A 206 19.74 10.28 -0.88
C GLY A 206 19.92 10.66 -2.35
N TYR A 207 20.21 11.93 -2.62
CA TYR A 207 20.50 12.49 -3.94
C TYR A 207 21.31 13.78 -3.83
N GLY A 208 21.88 14.20 -4.97
CA GLY A 208 22.71 15.39 -5.05
C GLY A 208 24.14 15.16 -4.58
N VAL A 209 24.91 16.23 -4.46
CA VAL A 209 26.31 16.21 -4.06
C VAL A 209 26.56 17.09 -2.84
N THR A 210 27.59 16.76 -2.09
CA THR A 210 28.11 17.63 -1.02
C THR A 210 28.92 18.80 -1.64
N PRO A 211 29.22 19.87 -0.87
CA PRO A 211 30.08 20.94 -1.32
C PRO A 211 31.47 20.44 -1.83
N ASP A 212 31.92 19.31 -1.32
CA ASP A 212 33.19 18.66 -1.69
C ASP A 212 33.07 17.77 -2.95
N GLY A 213 31.91 17.78 -3.62
CA GLY A 213 31.67 17.01 -4.85
C GLY A 213 31.37 15.52 -4.64
N ILE A 214 31.18 15.07 -3.40
CA ILE A 214 30.87 13.66 -3.10
C ILE A 214 29.38 13.44 -3.23
N SER A 215 28.98 12.34 -3.89
CA SER A 215 27.57 11.96 -4.00
C SER A 215 26.95 11.72 -2.62
N LYS A 216 25.72 12.22 -2.42
CA LYS A 216 24.90 11.92 -1.25
C LYS A 216 24.08 10.64 -1.43
N ASN A 217 24.05 10.10 -2.64
CA ASN A 217 23.33 8.87 -2.91
C ASN A 217 24.19 7.67 -2.52
N LEU A 218 23.63 6.80 -1.68
CA LEU A 218 24.35 5.64 -1.12
C LEU A 218 24.84 4.65 -2.19
N ILE A 219 24.19 4.58 -3.35
CA ILE A 219 24.55 3.67 -4.45
C ILE A 219 25.65 4.28 -5.33
N ALA A 220 25.68 5.61 -5.44
CA ALA A 220 26.61 6.36 -6.28
C ALA A 220 27.84 6.86 -5.50
N LEU A 221 27.97 6.48 -4.23
CA LEU A 221 29.09 6.79 -3.36
C LEU A 221 30.25 5.82 -3.64
#